data_44ca74926c11ba4f71a028494dc86a6d
#
_entry.id   44ca74926c11ba4f71a028494dc86a6d
#
_cell.length_a   1.000
_cell.length_b   1.000
_cell.length_c   1.000
_cell.angle_alpha   90.00
_cell.angle_beta   90.00
_cell.angle_gamma   90.00
#
_symmetry.space_group_name_H-M   'P 1'
#
loop_
_entity.id
_entity.type
_entity.pdbx_description
1 polymer ?
#
loop_
_entity_poly.entity_id
_entity_poly.type
_entity_poly.pdbx_seq_one_letter_code
_entity_poly.pdbx_strand_id
1 'polypeptide(L)'
;MTTTFRSWLLLATMVATPLLASAQGQTLRWAAQNDILTLDPHSQNHATTNNIMSHTYETLVTYDKNYKPQPALATSWSQTSPTSFRFNLRRNVKFQDGSPFTADDVIFSFDRSRVPPGTMTIYVGGVKEIKKVDDHTIDVITDGPNPVLLNNFTYFFIMSKTWATKNRTEKVQDFKAKEETFASRNTNGTGPYIVKEWVPDQRVVLTQNKNWWGKVEGNVTDVIYTPIKSDPTRVAALIAGDVDAVTDLPTQDVPRLRSNNNLSVLDGPEVRTIFIVLDLGSPELKYGPKGPNPFKDLRVRQALNMSVDRAGIQRTIMRGLSIPAALMVAPGVNGYLESADKPAAVNAEGAKKLLAEAGFPNGFDFTLDCPNNRYVNDEEICQALVNMWARIGVRVKLNAMPFATFVPKFQNFDSSAYMLGWGVATYDAQYTLQSFIRTRTSGPDGNFNFGRISHPPLDALVDRMKTEANLQVRDRLLREALDMTRDQVLAIPLHHQMRPWAMKKNITMVHNSNDAPKMFYVTKK
;
A
#
# COMPACT_ATOMS: atom_id res chain seq x y z
N MET A 1 -29.62 -8.45 -94.56
CA MET A 1 -29.70 -7.37 -93.59
C MET A 1 -29.44 -7.98 -92.24
N THR A 2 -28.20 -7.83 -91.75
CA THR A 2 -27.66 -8.45 -90.54
C THR A 2 -27.28 -7.32 -89.58
N THR A 3 -27.99 -7.18 -88.46
CA THR A 3 -27.74 -6.22 -87.42
C THR A 3 -27.01 -6.89 -86.25
N THR A 4 -25.78 -6.47 -86.06
CA THR A 4 -24.89 -6.91 -84.99
C THR A 4 -25.17 -6.08 -83.69
N PHE A 5 -25.55 -6.77 -82.61
CA PHE A 5 -25.64 -6.18 -81.26
C PHE A 5 -24.26 -6.24 -80.59
N ARG A 6 -23.71 -5.10 -80.20
CA ARG A 6 -22.51 -4.99 -79.38
C ARG A 6 -22.95 -4.86 -77.90
N SER A 7 -22.65 -5.90 -77.11
CA SER A 7 -22.79 -5.89 -75.65
C SER A 7 -21.62 -5.16 -75.01
N TRP A 8 -21.89 -4.12 -74.24
CA TRP A 8 -20.91 -3.44 -73.36
C TRP A 8 -20.97 -4.09 -71.99
N LEU A 9 -19.88 -4.75 -71.55
CA LEU A 9 -19.66 -5.19 -70.20
C LEU A 9 -19.12 -3.99 -69.37
N LEU A 10 -19.92 -3.51 -68.44
CA LEU A 10 -19.49 -2.56 -67.41
C LEU A 10 -18.83 -3.37 -66.26
N LEU A 11 -17.50 -3.26 -66.14
CA LEU A 11 -16.74 -3.74 -64.98
C LEU A 11 -16.96 -2.75 -63.83
N ALA A 12 -17.76 -3.13 -62.86
CA ALA A 12 -17.87 -2.41 -61.59
C ALA A 12 -16.69 -2.79 -60.66
N THR A 13 -15.70 -1.94 -60.56
CA THR A 13 -14.61 -2.03 -59.56
C THR A 13 -15.17 -1.68 -58.20
N MET A 14 -15.42 -2.70 -57.35
CA MET A 14 -15.67 -2.50 -55.90
C MET A 14 -14.37 -2.02 -55.24
N VAL A 15 -14.31 -0.74 -54.93
CA VAL A 15 -13.29 -0.19 -54.03
C VAL A 15 -13.69 -0.62 -52.61
N ALA A 16 -13.01 -1.65 -52.09
CA ALA A 16 -13.12 -2.02 -50.69
C ALA A 16 -12.42 -0.94 -49.85
N THR A 17 -13.18 -0.01 -49.33
CA THR A 17 -12.71 0.89 -48.27
C THR A 17 -12.44 0.04 -47.02
N PRO A 18 -11.23 0.05 -46.43
CA PRO A 18 -11.00 -0.59 -45.15
C PRO A 18 -11.82 0.16 -44.11
N LEU A 19 -12.84 -0.50 -43.55
CA LEU A 19 -13.46 -0.08 -42.32
C LEU A 19 -12.38 -0.08 -41.24
N LEU A 20 -11.82 1.11 -40.93
CA LEU A 20 -11.12 1.35 -39.69
C LEU A 20 -12.13 1.09 -38.58
N ALA A 21 -12.12 -0.14 -38.04
CA ALA A 21 -12.80 -0.45 -36.81
C ALA A 21 -12.21 0.50 -35.76
N SER A 22 -12.93 1.57 -35.45
CA SER A 22 -12.62 2.40 -34.29
C SER A 22 -12.65 1.44 -33.10
N ALA A 23 -11.50 1.23 -32.46
CA ALA A 23 -11.39 0.43 -31.26
C ALA A 23 -12.38 1.01 -30.24
N GLN A 24 -13.52 0.32 -30.07
CA GLN A 24 -14.56 0.71 -29.14
C GLN A 24 -13.95 0.68 -27.75
N GLY A 25 -13.99 1.82 -27.03
CA GLY A 25 -13.40 1.94 -25.71
C GLY A 25 -13.89 0.82 -24.78
N GLN A 26 -12.95 0.18 -24.10
CA GLN A 26 -13.25 -0.93 -23.18
C GLN A 26 -13.41 -0.43 -21.76
N THR A 27 -14.57 -0.62 -21.17
CA THR A 27 -14.83 -0.34 -19.75
C THR A 27 -14.49 -1.56 -18.91
N LEU A 28 -13.66 -1.36 -17.88
CA LEU A 28 -13.39 -2.34 -16.83
C LEU A 28 -14.21 -1.97 -15.58
N ARG A 29 -15.05 -2.88 -15.11
CA ARG A 29 -15.74 -2.78 -13.82
C ARG A 29 -14.92 -3.57 -12.79
N TRP A 30 -14.29 -2.85 -11.88
CA TRP A 30 -13.41 -3.42 -10.87
C TRP A 30 -13.97 -3.18 -9.47
N ALA A 31 -14.01 -4.22 -8.62
CA ALA A 31 -14.41 -4.09 -7.23
C ALA A 31 -13.29 -4.52 -6.29
N ALA A 32 -13.20 -3.83 -5.17
CA ALA A 32 -12.35 -4.18 -4.02
C ALA A 32 -13.08 -3.84 -2.71
N GLN A 33 -12.46 -4.17 -1.57
CA GLN A 33 -13.11 -4.04 -0.27
C GLN A 33 -13.24 -2.59 0.20
N ASN A 34 -12.21 -1.76 -0.05
CA ASN A 34 -12.09 -0.44 0.55
C ASN A 34 -12.36 0.68 -0.45
N ASP A 35 -12.96 1.78 0.01
CA ASP A 35 -12.98 3.04 -0.77
C ASP A 35 -11.66 3.80 -0.59
N ILE A 36 -11.44 4.80 -1.45
CA ILE A 36 -10.40 5.81 -1.26
C ILE A 36 -10.79 6.77 -0.13
N LEU A 37 -9.80 7.41 0.47
CA LEU A 37 -10.03 8.33 1.59
C LEU A 37 -10.14 9.78 1.12
N THR A 38 -9.43 10.14 0.05
CA THR A 38 -9.32 11.50 -0.49
C THR A 38 -8.77 11.46 -1.91
N LEU A 39 -8.96 12.54 -2.66
CA LEU A 39 -8.27 12.79 -3.93
C LEU A 39 -7.03 13.71 -3.78
N ASP A 40 -6.76 14.20 -2.57
CA ASP A 40 -5.53 14.96 -2.27
C ASP A 40 -4.32 14.01 -2.20
N PRO A 41 -3.35 14.08 -3.13
CA PRO A 41 -2.28 13.09 -3.24
C PRO A 41 -1.27 13.13 -2.08
N HIS A 42 -1.30 14.17 -1.25
CA HIS A 42 -0.35 14.33 -0.14
C HIS A 42 -0.98 14.13 1.25
N SER A 43 -2.32 13.97 1.32
CA SER A 43 -3.04 13.89 2.60
C SER A 43 -2.88 12.55 3.30
N GLN A 44 -3.15 11.44 2.59
CA GLN A 44 -3.24 10.12 3.23
C GLN A 44 -2.36 9.06 2.57
N ASN A 45 -1.46 8.46 3.35
CA ASN A 45 -0.71 7.27 2.94
C ASN A 45 -1.56 6.01 3.18
N HIS A 46 -2.46 5.74 2.26
CA HIS A 46 -3.39 4.62 2.29
C HIS A 46 -3.34 3.84 0.98
N ALA A 47 -3.18 2.52 1.04
CA ALA A 47 -2.88 1.69 -0.15
C ALA A 47 -3.90 1.86 -1.29
N THR A 48 -5.21 1.77 -1.00
CA THR A 48 -6.27 1.94 -2.02
C THR A 48 -6.27 3.35 -2.60
N THR A 49 -6.12 4.38 -1.74
CA THR A 49 -6.00 5.78 -2.18
C THR A 49 -4.78 5.96 -3.08
N ASN A 50 -3.60 5.50 -2.66
CA ASN A 50 -2.36 5.59 -3.44
C ASN A 50 -2.47 4.84 -4.77
N ASN A 51 -3.15 3.68 -4.79
CA ASN A 51 -3.36 2.94 -6.04
C ASN A 51 -4.19 3.77 -7.03
N ILE A 52 -5.36 4.27 -6.65
CA ILE A 52 -6.19 5.12 -7.51
C ILE A 52 -5.43 6.39 -7.92
N MET A 53 -4.77 7.06 -6.96
CA MET A 53 -3.99 8.29 -7.25
C MET A 53 -2.85 8.03 -8.24
N SER A 54 -2.21 6.87 -8.20
CA SER A 54 -1.12 6.52 -9.13
C SER A 54 -1.54 6.37 -10.60
N HIS A 55 -2.84 6.38 -10.90
CA HIS A 55 -3.36 6.46 -12.27
C HIS A 55 -3.51 7.91 -12.76
N THR A 56 -3.60 8.85 -11.83
CA THR A 56 -3.87 10.27 -12.11
C THR A 56 -2.64 11.15 -11.89
N TYR A 57 -1.93 10.93 -10.79
CA TYR A 57 -0.69 11.62 -10.46
C TYR A 57 0.51 10.73 -10.75
N GLU A 58 1.55 11.30 -11.34
CA GLU A 58 2.82 10.62 -11.55
C GLU A 58 3.87 11.11 -10.57
N THR A 59 4.97 10.38 -10.54
CA THR A 59 6.13 10.59 -9.67
C THR A 59 7.37 10.85 -10.52
N LEU A 60 8.48 11.30 -9.93
CA LEU A 60 9.74 11.46 -10.65
C LEU A 60 10.30 10.12 -11.13
N VAL A 61 10.17 9.09 -10.29
CA VAL A 61 10.66 7.73 -10.49
C VAL A 61 9.48 6.77 -10.29
N THR A 62 9.36 5.73 -11.08
CA THR A 62 8.36 4.66 -10.90
C THR A 62 9.06 3.30 -10.82
N TYR A 63 8.32 2.24 -10.57
CA TYR A 63 8.83 0.87 -10.65
C TYR A 63 8.54 0.23 -12.00
N ASP A 64 9.49 -0.54 -12.52
CA ASP A 64 9.24 -1.47 -13.61
C ASP A 64 8.45 -2.71 -13.12
N LYS A 65 8.20 -3.67 -14.02
CA LYS A 65 7.50 -4.94 -13.69
C LYS A 65 8.28 -5.84 -12.72
N ASN A 66 9.57 -5.55 -12.48
CA ASN A 66 10.46 -6.28 -11.56
C ASN A 66 10.76 -5.47 -10.29
N TYR A 67 10.00 -4.41 -10.03
CA TYR A 67 10.13 -3.51 -8.87
C TYR A 67 11.48 -2.79 -8.77
N LYS A 68 12.13 -2.54 -9.91
CA LYS A 68 13.32 -1.70 -9.97
C LYS A 68 12.91 -0.27 -10.31
N PRO A 69 13.51 0.74 -9.62
CA PRO A 69 13.28 2.14 -9.96
C PRO A 69 13.64 2.43 -11.42
N GLN A 70 12.70 3.06 -12.14
CA GLN A 70 12.87 3.46 -13.54
C GLN A 70 12.37 4.88 -13.78
N PRO A 71 12.80 5.56 -14.86
CA PRO A 71 12.37 6.89 -15.24
C PRO A 71 10.84 7.02 -15.38
N ALA A 72 10.28 8.15 -14.83
CA ALA A 72 8.90 8.58 -15.04
C ALA A 72 8.88 10.06 -15.44
N LEU A 73 8.47 11.00 -14.58
CA LEU A 73 8.57 12.44 -14.85
C LEU A 73 10.02 12.93 -14.87
N ALA A 74 10.95 12.25 -14.20
CA ALA A 74 12.37 12.40 -14.48
C ALA A 74 12.78 11.42 -15.59
N THR A 75 13.56 11.88 -16.56
CA THR A 75 14.11 11.05 -17.65
C THR A 75 15.42 10.37 -17.28
N SER A 76 16.16 10.98 -16.34
CA SER A 76 17.41 10.47 -15.80
C SER A 76 17.76 11.17 -14.50
N TRP A 77 18.67 10.56 -13.75
CA TRP A 77 19.27 11.16 -12.55
C TRP A 77 20.72 10.72 -12.41
N SER A 78 21.49 11.52 -11.68
CA SER A 78 22.87 11.21 -11.31
C SER A 78 23.17 11.74 -9.91
N GLN A 79 23.92 11.00 -9.13
CA GLN A 79 24.46 11.48 -7.86
C GLN A 79 25.64 12.38 -8.14
N THR A 80 25.56 13.66 -7.76
CA THR A 80 26.60 14.68 -7.98
C THR A 80 27.52 14.85 -6.78
N SER A 81 27.06 14.45 -5.59
CA SER A 81 27.83 14.32 -4.36
C SER A 81 27.17 13.30 -3.43
N PRO A 82 27.78 12.91 -2.31
CA PRO A 82 27.15 11.99 -1.34
C PRO A 82 25.76 12.40 -0.87
N THR A 83 25.45 13.71 -0.94
CA THR A 83 24.19 14.31 -0.47
C THR A 83 23.46 15.11 -1.53
N SER A 84 23.79 14.91 -2.81
CA SER A 84 23.13 15.65 -3.91
C SER A 84 22.89 14.76 -5.11
N PHE A 85 21.66 14.85 -5.64
CA PHE A 85 21.21 14.14 -6.82
C PHE A 85 20.64 15.13 -7.82
N ARG A 86 21.14 15.13 -9.06
CA ARG A 86 20.55 15.89 -10.17
C ARG A 86 19.55 15.06 -10.92
N PHE A 87 18.35 15.59 -11.13
CA PHE A 87 17.29 14.99 -11.93
C PHE A 87 17.02 15.83 -13.17
N ASN A 88 16.98 15.19 -14.34
CA ASN A 88 16.53 15.80 -15.58
C ASN A 88 15.05 15.47 -15.78
N LEU A 89 14.20 16.50 -15.85
CA LEU A 89 12.76 16.36 -15.95
C LEU A 89 12.31 16.22 -17.40
N ARG A 90 11.24 15.47 -17.61
CA ARG A 90 10.64 15.24 -18.92
C ARG A 90 10.05 16.53 -19.49
N ARG A 91 10.37 16.82 -20.75
CA ARG A 91 9.82 17.96 -21.48
C ARG A 91 8.48 17.59 -22.13
N ASN A 92 7.67 18.61 -22.44
CA ASN A 92 6.39 18.48 -23.15
C ASN A 92 5.32 17.65 -22.40
N VAL A 93 5.48 17.46 -21.10
CA VAL A 93 4.43 16.87 -20.25
C VAL A 93 3.43 17.97 -19.87
N LYS A 94 2.16 17.62 -19.91
CA LYS A 94 1.05 18.52 -19.52
C LYS A 94 0.22 17.87 -18.42
N PHE A 95 -0.23 18.70 -17.49
CA PHE A 95 -1.30 18.33 -16.59
C PHE A 95 -2.64 18.19 -17.32
N GLN A 96 -3.64 17.62 -16.68
CA GLN A 96 -4.97 17.38 -17.25
C GLN A 96 -5.68 18.65 -17.71
N ASP A 97 -5.40 19.79 -17.07
CA ASP A 97 -5.90 21.12 -17.46
C ASP A 97 -5.11 21.77 -18.61
N GLY A 98 -4.10 21.08 -19.13
CA GLY A 98 -3.24 21.57 -20.23
C GLY A 98 -2.04 22.41 -19.79
N SER A 99 -1.91 22.76 -18.50
CA SER A 99 -0.74 23.50 -17.99
C SER A 99 0.55 22.63 -18.11
N PRO A 100 1.72 23.25 -18.37
CA PRO A 100 2.97 22.51 -18.50
C PRO A 100 3.49 22.04 -17.15
N PHE A 101 4.15 20.87 -17.13
CA PHE A 101 4.92 20.37 -16.00
C PHE A 101 6.33 20.95 -16.01
N THR A 102 6.78 21.47 -14.87
CA THR A 102 8.10 22.08 -14.67
C THR A 102 8.69 21.76 -13.30
N ALA A 103 9.92 22.22 -13.06
CA ALA A 103 10.61 22.13 -11.78
C ALA A 103 9.84 22.83 -10.64
N ASP A 104 9.07 23.89 -10.93
CA ASP A 104 8.28 24.59 -9.93
C ASP A 104 7.18 23.71 -9.32
N ASP A 105 6.62 22.76 -10.10
CA ASP A 105 5.62 21.82 -9.62
C ASP A 105 6.26 20.76 -8.69
N VAL A 106 7.50 20.36 -8.99
CA VAL A 106 8.25 19.41 -8.13
C VAL A 106 8.56 20.04 -6.79
N ILE A 107 9.07 21.28 -6.78
CA ILE A 107 9.39 22.03 -5.56
C ILE A 107 8.13 22.27 -4.74
N PHE A 108 7.05 22.71 -5.38
CA PHE A 108 5.76 22.89 -4.73
C PHE A 108 5.25 21.61 -4.08
N SER A 109 5.31 20.48 -4.81
CA SER A 109 4.87 19.18 -4.30
C SER A 109 5.71 18.71 -3.12
N PHE A 110 7.02 18.96 -3.16
CA PHE A 110 7.93 18.66 -2.06
C PHE A 110 7.57 19.48 -0.81
N ASP A 111 7.47 20.80 -0.95
CA ASP A 111 7.15 21.69 0.18
C ASP A 111 5.78 21.36 0.78
N ARG A 112 4.82 20.93 -0.05
CA ARG A 112 3.50 20.53 0.38
C ARG A 112 3.48 19.17 1.09
N SER A 113 4.22 18.17 0.57
CA SER A 113 4.18 16.80 1.11
C SER A 113 5.00 16.60 2.38
N ARG A 114 5.98 17.46 2.68
CA ARG A 114 6.85 17.34 3.87
C ARG A 114 6.25 17.92 5.15
N VAL A 115 5.09 18.57 5.10
CA VAL A 115 4.48 19.23 6.25
C VAL A 115 3.24 18.52 6.77
N PRO A 116 3.02 18.50 8.09
CA PRO A 116 1.74 18.07 8.66
C PRO A 116 0.58 18.94 8.15
N PRO A 117 -0.67 18.40 8.12
CA PRO A 117 -1.10 17.10 8.65
C PRO A 117 -0.98 15.93 7.68
N GLY A 118 -0.38 16.10 6.51
CA GLY A 118 -0.19 15.04 5.53
C GLY A 118 0.62 13.85 6.06
N THR A 119 0.30 12.64 5.62
CA THR A 119 1.00 11.41 6.02
C THR A 119 1.96 10.87 4.98
N MET A 120 2.18 11.63 3.86
CA MET A 120 3.13 11.28 2.80
C MET A 120 4.57 11.75 3.10
N THR A 121 4.81 12.37 4.24
CA THR A 121 6.11 12.92 4.66
C THR A 121 7.25 11.91 4.64
N ILE A 122 6.94 10.60 4.83
CA ILE A 122 7.94 9.52 4.82
C ILE A 122 8.65 9.41 3.45
N TYR A 123 7.97 9.73 2.36
CA TYR A 123 8.52 9.59 1.00
C TYR A 123 9.45 10.74 0.58
N VAL A 124 9.45 11.81 1.35
CA VAL A 124 10.35 12.96 1.18
C VAL A 124 11.26 13.17 2.39
N GLY A 125 11.20 12.25 3.37
CA GLY A 125 12.05 12.28 4.54
C GLY A 125 13.53 12.16 4.18
N GLY A 126 14.39 12.92 4.88
CA GLY A 126 15.82 12.99 4.59
C GLY A 126 16.18 13.87 3.38
N VAL A 127 15.20 14.46 2.69
CA VAL A 127 15.43 15.52 1.69
C VAL A 127 15.39 16.86 2.40
N LYS A 128 16.49 17.58 2.36
CA LYS A 128 16.65 18.91 2.94
C LYS A 128 15.99 19.97 2.07
N GLU A 129 16.26 19.92 0.77
CA GLU A 129 15.89 20.95 -0.18
C GLU A 129 15.84 20.39 -1.61
N ILE A 130 14.94 20.91 -2.44
CA ILE A 130 14.96 20.73 -3.89
C ILE A 130 15.23 22.10 -4.54
N LYS A 131 16.35 22.21 -5.27
CA LYS A 131 16.77 23.43 -5.95
C LYS A 131 16.42 23.38 -7.43
N LYS A 132 15.79 24.43 -7.92
CA LYS A 132 15.62 24.66 -9.36
C LYS A 132 16.95 25.05 -9.98
N VAL A 133 17.40 24.30 -11.00
CA VAL A 133 18.53 24.68 -11.86
C VAL A 133 17.98 25.40 -13.09
N ASP A 134 16.97 24.81 -13.73
CA ASP A 134 16.15 25.40 -14.80
C ASP A 134 14.75 24.77 -14.77
N ASP A 135 13.89 25.06 -15.76
CA ASP A 135 12.51 24.54 -15.79
C ASP A 135 12.43 23.00 -15.88
N HIS A 136 13.50 22.34 -16.31
CA HIS A 136 13.55 20.89 -16.51
C HIS A 136 14.76 20.22 -15.85
N THR A 137 15.39 20.90 -14.87
CA THR A 137 16.51 20.35 -14.11
C THR A 137 16.40 20.77 -12.66
N ILE A 138 16.50 19.83 -11.76
CA ILE A 138 16.50 20.07 -10.31
C ILE A 138 17.67 19.36 -9.63
N ASP A 139 18.15 19.94 -8.55
CA ASP A 139 19.07 19.30 -7.60
C ASP A 139 18.33 18.99 -6.30
N VAL A 140 18.30 17.72 -5.94
CA VAL A 140 17.74 17.22 -4.68
C VAL A 140 18.89 17.11 -3.68
N ILE A 141 18.84 17.90 -2.63
CA ILE A 141 19.84 17.94 -1.56
C ILE A 141 19.28 17.16 -0.36
N THR A 142 20.06 16.22 0.17
CA THR A 142 19.68 15.39 1.30
C THR A 142 20.43 15.78 2.56
N ASP A 143 19.89 15.47 3.75
CA ASP A 143 20.52 15.75 5.05
C ASP A 143 21.79 14.92 5.29
N GLY A 144 21.91 13.79 4.64
CA GLY A 144 23.04 12.86 4.61
C GLY A 144 22.90 11.97 3.38
N PRO A 145 23.80 10.99 3.17
CA PRO A 145 23.61 9.98 2.14
C PRO A 145 22.21 9.33 2.26
N ASN A 146 21.50 9.19 1.16
CA ASN A 146 20.13 8.64 1.17
C ASN A 146 20.00 7.49 0.15
N PRO A 147 20.29 6.25 0.56
CA PRO A 147 20.32 5.09 -0.34
C PRO A 147 18.94 4.68 -0.86
N VAL A 148 17.85 5.16 -0.22
CA VAL A 148 16.46 4.82 -0.61
C VAL A 148 15.72 5.97 -1.29
N LEU A 149 16.41 7.05 -1.65
CA LEU A 149 15.80 8.22 -2.26
C LEU A 149 14.94 7.86 -3.47
N LEU A 150 15.47 7.05 -4.38
CA LEU A 150 14.74 6.64 -5.59
C LEU A 150 13.51 5.80 -5.28
N ASN A 151 13.62 4.89 -4.30
CA ASN A 151 12.51 4.07 -3.83
C ASN A 151 11.39 4.94 -3.23
N ASN A 152 11.77 5.89 -2.39
CA ASN A 152 10.82 6.82 -1.78
C ASN A 152 10.12 7.69 -2.84
N PHE A 153 10.86 8.13 -3.86
CA PHE A 153 10.32 8.97 -4.93
C PHE A 153 9.33 8.25 -5.85
N THR A 154 9.16 6.93 -5.74
CA THR A 154 8.08 6.21 -6.45
C THR A 154 6.68 6.45 -5.86
N TYR A 155 6.58 7.12 -4.70
CA TYR A 155 5.35 7.55 -4.05
C TYR A 155 5.30 9.06 -3.80
N PHE A 156 6.30 9.80 -4.29
CA PHE A 156 6.30 11.25 -4.25
C PHE A 156 5.50 11.79 -5.45
N PHE A 157 4.19 11.91 -5.29
CA PHE A 157 3.26 12.38 -6.31
C PHE A 157 3.45 13.87 -6.62
N ILE A 158 3.46 14.21 -7.91
CA ILE A 158 3.65 15.58 -8.38
C ILE A 158 2.30 16.23 -8.69
N MET A 159 2.04 17.36 -8.08
CA MET A 159 0.83 18.16 -8.20
C MET A 159 1.14 19.49 -8.90
N SER A 160 0.23 19.99 -9.73
CA SER A 160 0.39 21.30 -10.40
C SER A 160 0.30 22.44 -9.39
N LYS A 161 1.37 23.23 -9.29
CA LYS A 161 1.41 24.46 -8.49
C LYS A 161 0.35 25.45 -8.93
N THR A 162 0.27 25.69 -10.25
CA THR A 162 -0.68 26.66 -10.83
C THR A 162 -2.13 26.28 -10.53
N TRP A 163 -2.48 24.99 -10.67
CA TRP A 163 -3.80 24.49 -10.35
C TRP A 163 -4.11 24.59 -8.85
N ALA A 164 -3.15 24.24 -8.00
CA ALA A 164 -3.31 24.32 -6.56
C ALA A 164 -3.57 25.76 -6.10
N THR A 165 -2.78 26.71 -6.60
CA THR A 165 -2.95 28.14 -6.29
C THR A 165 -4.28 28.68 -6.80
N LYS A 166 -4.66 28.37 -8.04
CA LYS A 166 -5.94 28.78 -8.63
C LYS A 166 -7.14 28.34 -7.79
N ASN A 167 -7.07 27.13 -7.22
CA ASN A 167 -8.16 26.51 -6.48
C ASN A 167 -8.00 26.64 -4.95
N ARG A 168 -7.04 27.42 -4.46
CA ARG A 168 -6.79 27.68 -3.02
C ARG A 168 -6.59 26.40 -2.23
N THR A 169 -5.79 25.47 -2.78
CA THR A 169 -5.51 24.16 -2.19
C THR A 169 -4.01 23.89 -2.07
N GLU A 170 -3.23 24.97 -1.78
CA GLU A 170 -1.79 24.87 -1.56
C GLU A 170 -1.46 24.11 -0.28
N LYS A 171 -2.33 24.16 0.72
CA LYS A 171 -2.16 23.40 1.95
C LYS A 171 -2.66 21.96 1.78
N VAL A 172 -2.03 21.03 2.47
CA VAL A 172 -2.49 19.63 2.55
C VAL A 172 -3.78 19.57 3.37
N GLN A 173 -4.75 18.79 2.89
CA GLN A 173 -5.98 18.53 3.61
C GLN A 173 -5.71 17.94 5.01
N ASP A 174 -6.34 18.47 6.05
CA ASP A 174 -6.42 17.81 7.35
C ASP A 174 -7.57 16.78 7.36
N PHE A 175 -7.24 15.56 6.96
CA PHE A 175 -8.21 14.46 6.92
C PHE A 175 -8.75 14.12 8.32
N LYS A 176 -7.91 14.22 9.36
CA LYS A 176 -8.31 13.93 10.75
C LYS A 176 -9.34 14.93 11.27
N ALA A 177 -9.19 16.19 10.89
CA ALA A 177 -10.16 17.25 11.18
C ALA A 177 -11.41 17.20 10.28
N LYS A 178 -11.49 16.22 9.36
CA LYS A 178 -12.55 16.10 8.34
C LYS A 178 -12.67 17.35 7.44
N GLU A 179 -11.53 17.98 7.17
CA GLU A 179 -11.47 19.12 6.29
C GLU A 179 -11.86 18.73 4.87
N GLU A 180 -12.63 19.57 4.18
CA GLU A 180 -12.92 19.47 2.77
C GLU A 180 -12.19 20.58 2.02
N THR A 181 -11.29 20.21 1.11
CA THR A 181 -10.56 21.12 0.23
C THR A 181 -10.92 20.86 -1.21
N PHE A 182 -10.57 21.76 -2.12
CA PHE A 182 -10.79 21.50 -3.55
C PHE A 182 -10.02 20.26 -4.02
N ALA A 183 -8.77 20.05 -3.57
CA ALA A 183 -7.96 18.87 -3.90
C ALA A 183 -8.52 17.59 -3.31
N SER A 184 -9.27 17.63 -2.19
CA SER A 184 -9.85 16.41 -1.62
C SER A 184 -10.96 15.79 -2.49
N ARG A 185 -11.50 16.57 -3.44
CA ARG A 185 -12.61 16.16 -4.35
C ARG A 185 -12.28 16.26 -5.83
N ASN A 186 -11.16 16.87 -6.21
CA ASN A 186 -10.77 17.10 -7.60
C ASN A 186 -9.31 16.74 -7.81
N THR A 187 -8.96 16.37 -9.04
CA THR A 187 -7.59 16.03 -9.43
C THR A 187 -7.10 16.85 -10.61
N ASN A 188 -5.80 17.10 -10.67
CA ASN A 188 -5.11 17.61 -11.84
C ASN A 188 -3.68 17.05 -11.88
N GLY A 189 -3.52 15.84 -12.39
CA GLY A 189 -2.24 15.15 -12.51
C GLY A 189 -1.76 15.08 -13.95
N THR A 190 -0.66 14.38 -14.17
CA THR A 190 -0.06 14.15 -15.48
C THR A 190 -0.31 12.73 -16.00
N GLY A 191 -0.96 11.87 -15.21
CA GLY A 191 -1.01 10.42 -15.39
C GLY A 191 -1.90 9.91 -16.51
N PRO A 192 -1.89 8.57 -16.74
CA PRO A 192 -2.59 7.91 -17.84
C PRO A 192 -4.12 7.95 -17.75
N TYR A 193 -4.69 8.23 -16.58
CA TYR A 193 -6.14 8.34 -16.38
C TYR A 193 -6.52 9.63 -15.64
N ILE A 194 -7.76 10.04 -15.85
CA ILE A 194 -8.39 11.20 -15.23
C ILE A 194 -9.52 10.70 -14.34
N VAL A 195 -9.59 11.15 -13.09
CA VAL A 195 -10.76 10.94 -12.24
C VAL A 195 -11.90 11.80 -12.76
N LYS A 196 -12.95 11.16 -13.26
CA LYS A 196 -14.17 11.85 -13.73
C LYS A 196 -15.16 12.06 -12.61
N GLU A 197 -15.23 11.11 -11.69
CA GLU A 197 -16.18 11.14 -10.59
C GLU A 197 -15.65 10.32 -9.41
N TRP A 198 -15.90 10.79 -8.22
CA TRP A 198 -15.84 10.01 -6.99
C TRP A 198 -17.09 10.29 -6.16
N VAL A 199 -17.89 9.25 -5.96
CA VAL A 199 -19.01 9.24 -5.03
C VAL A 199 -18.63 8.32 -3.88
N PRO A 200 -18.36 8.86 -2.69
CA PRO A 200 -17.90 8.08 -1.54
C PRO A 200 -18.78 6.86 -1.26
N ASP A 201 -18.15 5.74 -0.95
CA ASP A 201 -18.78 4.42 -0.72
C ASP A 201 -19.60 3.85 -1.89
N GLN A 202 -19.55 4.48 -3.06
CA GLN A 202 -20.29 4.02 -4.24
C GLN A 202 -19.38 3.71 -5.42
N ARG A 203 -18.60 4.69 -5.91
CA ARG A 203 -17.73 4.48 -7.07
C ARG A 203 -16.66 5.56 -7.25
N VAL A 204 -15.59 5.16 -7.94
CA VAL A 204 -14.64 6.06 -8.60
C VAL A 204 -14.68 5.75 -10.10
N VAL A 205 -14.84 6.76 -10.94
CA VAL A 205 -14.81 6.63 -12.40
C VAL A 205 -13.54 7.25 -12.95
N LEU A 206 -12.73 6.43 -13.62
CA LEU A 206 -11.53 6.88 -14.31
C LEU A 206 -11.75 6.77 -15.82
N THR A 207 -11.24 7.73 -16.59
CA THR A 207 -11.17 7.67 -18.05
C THR A 207 -9.74 7.89 -18.52
N GLN A 208 -9.36 7.25 -19.63
CA GLN A 208 -8.02 7.37 -20.20
C GLN A 208 -7.70 8.83 -20.56
N ASN A 209 -6.54 9.29 -20.14
CA ASN A 209 -5.97 10.57 -20.57
C ASN A 209 -5.36 10.41 -21.96
N LYS A 210 -6.08 10.85 -23.00
CA LYS A 210 -5.62 10.76 -24.40
C LYS A 210 -4.37 11.62 -24.68
N ASN A 211 -4.08 12.57 -23.81
CA ASN A 211 -2.92 13.47 -23.92
C ASN A 211 -1.74 13.02 -23.05
N TRP A 212 -1.83 11.82 -22.48
CA TRP A 212 -0.73 11.29 -21.68
C TRP A 212 0.52 11.10 -22.55
N TRP A 213 1.66 11.53 -22.04
CA TRP A 213 2.95 11.47 -22.73
C TRP A 213 3.47 10.04 -22.94
N GLY A 214 3.00 9.07 -22.13
CA GLY A 214 3.38 7.66 -22.21
C GLY A 214 2.49 6.86 -23.15
N LYS A 215 2.59 5.53 -23.05
CA LYS A 215 1.79 4.59 -23.85
C LYS A 215 1.01 3.65 -22.94
N VAL A 216 -0.30 3.58 -23.14
CA VAL A 216 -1.14 2.52 -22.57
C VAL A 216 -0.87 1.22 -23.32
N GLU A 217 -0.40 0.19 -22.61
CA GLU A 217 -0.10 -1.12 -23.19
C GLU A 217 -1.34 -2.00 -23.31
N GLY A 218 -2.32 -1.80 -22.41
CA GLY A 218 -3.62 -2.45 -22.44
C GLY A 218 -4.61 -1.79 -23.40
N ASN A 219 -5.90 -2.12 -23.25
CA ASN A 219 -6.97 -1.54 -24.06
C ASN A 219 -8.15 -0.99 -23.24
N VAL A 220 -8.01 -0.89 -21.93
CA VAL A 220 -9.03 -0.32 -21.05
C VAL A 220 -9.00 1.20 -21.15
N THR A 221 -10.13 1.79 -21.56
CA THR A 221 -10.28 3.26 -21.68
C THR A 221 -10.99 3.87 -20.48
N ASP A 222 -11.89 3.11 -19.86
CA ASP A 222 -12.68 3.57 -18.72
C ASP A 222 -12.63 2.52 -17.60
N VAL A 223 -12.56 2.98 -16.36
CA VAL A 223 -12.57 2.11 -15.19
C VAL A 223 -13.67 2.59 -14.25
N ILE A 224 -14.55 1.68 -13.86
CA ILE A 224 -15.51 1.91 -12.78
C ILE A 224 -15.05 1.08 -11.60
N TYR A 225 -14.47 1.73 -10.62
CA TYR A 225 -14.10 1.14 -9.35
C TYR A 225 -15.28 1.21 -8.38
N THR A 226 -15.66 0.09 -7.77
CA THR A 226 -16.76 0.00 -6.80
C THR A 226 -16.26 -0.61 -5.51
N PRO A 227 -16.27 0.12 -4.39
CA PRO A 227 -15.98 -0.44 -3.08
C PRO A 227 -17.14 -1.35 -2.63
N ILE A 228 -16.89 -2.64 -2.47
CA ILE A 228 -17.86 -3.61 -1.96
C ILE A 228 -17.31 -4.24 -0.69
N LYS A 229 -17.72 -3.74 0.46
CA LYS A 229 -17.19 -4.09 1.79
C LYS A 229 -17.45 -5.56 2.15
N SER A 230 -18.62 -6.07 1.82
CA SER A 230 -19.03 -7.45 2.11
C SER A 230 -18.38 -8.44 1.13
N ASP A 231 -17.60 -9.38 1.64
CA ASP A 231 -16.93 -10.43 0.87
C ASP A 231 -17.93 -11.29 0.07
N PRO A 232 -19.02 -11.82 0.64
CA PRO A 232 -20.00 -12.58 -0.11
C PRO A 232 -20.64 -11.76 -1.24
N THR A 233 -20.96 -10.49 -1.00
CA THR A 233 -21.54 -9.58 -2.00
C THR A 233 -20.56 -9.31 -3.14
N ARG A 234 -19.28 -9.10 -2.82
CA ARG A 234 -18.23 -8.83 -3.81
C ARG A 234 -18.00 -10.05 -4.72
N VAL A 235 -17.95 -11.25 -4.14
CA VAL A 235 -17.82 -12.51 -4.90
C VAL A 235 -19.07 -12.77 -5.75
N ALA A 236 -20.27 -12.54 -5.21
CA ALA A 236 -21.53 -12.69 -5.96
C ALA A 236 -21.58 -11.74 -7.17
N ALA A 237 -21.17 -10.49 -7.02
CA ALA A 237 -21.12 -9.51 -8.10
C ALA A 237 -20.21 -9.95 -9.26
N LEU A 238 -19.06 -10.61 -8.96
CA LEU A 238 -18.20 -11.17 -10.01
C LEU A 238 -18.88 -12.34 -10.73
N ILE A 239 -19.50 -13.27 -9.99
CA ILE A 239 -20.17 -14.44 -10.56
C ILE A 239 -21.38 -14.04 -11.40
N ALA A 240 -22.16 -13.06 -10.94
CA ALA A 240 -23.31 -12.51 -11.68
C ALA A 240 -22.87 -11.70 -12.91
N GLY A 241 -21.61 -11.26 -12.95
CA GLY A 241 -21.10 -10.45 -14.06
C GLY A 241 -21.35 -8.95 -13.90
N ASP A 242 -21.76 -8.48 -12.72
CA ASP A 242 -21.93 -7.05 -12.41
C ASP A 242 -20.58 -6.33 -12.39
N VAL A 243 -19.52 -7.03 -11.99
CA VAL A 243 -18.13 -6.56 -12.11
C VAL A 243 -17.31 -7.52 -12.97
N ASP A 244 -16.21 -7.03 -13.53
CA ASP A 244 -15.34 -7.78 -14.43
C ASP A 244 -14.12 -8.35 -13.70
N ALA A 245 -13.67 -7.69 -12.64
CA ALA A 245 -12.55 -8.10 -11.80
C ALA A 245 -12.80 -7.74 -10.33
N VAL A 246 -12.26 -8.57 -9.44
CA VAL A 246 -12.29 -8.38 -7.99
C VAL A 246 -10.87 -8.56 -7.45
N THR A 247 -10.40 -7.60 -6.69
CA THR A 247 -9.27 -7.75 -5.76
C THR A 247 -9.82 -7.94 -4.34
N ASP A 248 -8.96 -8.21 -3.34
CA ASP A 248 -9.41 -8.54 -1.97
C ASP A 248 -10.34 -9.78 -1.92
N LEU A 249 -9.96 -10.84 -2.64
CA LEU A 249 -10.74 -12.06 -2.69
C LEU A 249 -10.60 -12.85 -1.38
N PRO A 250 -11.72 -13.24 -0.71
CA PRO A 250 -11.64 -14.09 0.47
C PRO A 250 -11.15 -15.50 0.12
N THR A 251 -10.25 -16.05 0.94
CA THR A 251 -9.52 -17.28 0.62
C THR A 251 -10.43 -18.51 0.52
N GLN A 252 -11.55 -18.53 1.24
CA GLN A 252 -12.53 -19.61 1.19
C GLN A 252 -13.23 -19.73 -0.16
N ASP A 253 -13.32 -18.65 -0.95
CA ASP A 253 -13.96 -18.66 -2.25
C ASP A 253 -13.02 -19.04 -3.41
N VAL A 254 -11.71 -18.99 -3.19
CA VAL A 254 -10.70 -19.27 -4.22
C VAL A 254 -10.89 -20.64 -4.91
N PRO A 255 -11.09 -21.77 -4.19
CA PRO A 255 -11.29 -23.05 -4.84
C PRO A 255 -12.52 -23.06 -5.76
N ARG A 256 -13.65 -22.50 -5.30
CA ARG A 256 -14.90 -22.40 -6.07
C ARG A 256 -14.73 -21.55 -7.33
N LEU A 257 -14.03 -20.43 -7.23
CA LEU A 257 -13.81 -19.54 -8.37
C LEU A 257 -12.82 -20.10 -9.38
N ARG A 258 -11.81 -20.85 -8.94
CA ARG A 258 -10.88 -21.59 -9.83
C ARG A 258 -11.58 -22.69 -10.63
N SER A 259 -12.62 -23.33 -10.07
CA SER A 259 -13.41 -24.34 -10.79
C SER A 259 -14.44 -23.74 -11.77
N ASN A 260 -14.65 -22.43 -11.76
CA ASN A 260 -15.56 -21.76 -12.69
C ASN A 260 -14.88 -21.49 -14.04
N ASN A 261 -15.38 -22.13 -15.11
CA ASN A 261 -14.81 -22.02 -16.46
C ASN A 261 -14.83 -20.60 -17.06
N ASN A 262 -15.66 -19.71 -16.53
CA ASN A 262 -15.79 -18.32 -17.01
C ASN A 262 -14.87 -17.34 -16.26
N LEU A 263 -14.18 -17.80 -15.22
CA LEU A 263 -13.33 -16.99 -14.36
C LEU A 263 -11.88 -17.46 -14.41
N SER A 264 -10.97 -16.57 -14.05
CA SER A 264 -9.58 -16.87 -13.74
C SER A 264 -9.24 -16.26 -12.38
N VAL A 265 -8.34 -16.93 -11.65
CA VAL A 265 -7.82 -16.47 -10.37
C VAL A 265 -6.31 -16.34 -10.48
N LEU A 266 -5.80 -15.14 -10.20
CA LEU A 266 -4.39 -14.87 -9.98
C LEU A 266 -4.14 -14.79 -8.48
N ASP A 267 -3.08 -15.40 -8.00
CA ASP A 267 -2.60 -15.22 -6.63
C ASP A 267 -1.08 -15.02 -6.64
N GLY A 268 -0.62 -14.25 -5.66
CA GLY A 268 0.79 -13.94 -5.51
C GLY A 268 1.07 -13.34 -4.15
N PRO A 269 2.35 -13.33 -3.72
CA PRO A 269 2.74 -12.71 -2.47
C PRO A 269 2.55 -11.19 -2.55
N GLU A 270 2.09 -10.62 -1.45
CA GLU A 270 2.08 -9.18 -1.21
C GLU A 270 3.25 -8.82 -0.28
N VAL A 271 3.87 -7.66 -0.49
CA VAL A 271 4.90 -7.12 0.40
C VAL A 271 4.31 -6.60 1.73
N ARG A 272 3.28 -7.28 2.22
CA ARG A 272 2.54 -6.93 3.43
C ARG A 272 2.67 -8.01 4.48
N THR A 273 3.00 -7.58 5.71
CA THR A 273 2.93 -8.42 6.90
C THR A 273 1.72 -8.01 7.73
N ILE A 274 0.94 -8.98 8.19
CA ILE A 274 -0.14 -8.83 9.17
C ILE A 274 0.42 -9.16 10.55
N PHE A 275 0.14 -8.33 11.54
CA PHE A 275 0.71 -8.45 12.88
C PHE A 275 -0.16 -7.80 13.94
N ILE A 276 0.13 -8.11 15.21
CA ILE A 276 -0.46 -7.45 16.35
C ILE A 276 0.51 -6.41 16.90
N VAL A 277 -0.02 -5.23 17.15
CA VAL A 277 0.63 -4.13 17.84
C VAL A 277 0.17 -4.15 19.29
N LEU A 278 1.11 -3.98 20.20
CA LEU A 278 0.88 -3.83 21.63
C LEU A 278 1.20 -2.40 22.05
N ASP A 279 0.47 -1.84 22.97
CA ASP A 279 0.82 -0.56 23.60
C ASP A 279 1.99 -0.74 24.55
N LEU A 280 3.21 -0.41 24.11
CA LEU A 280 4.43 -0.55 24.90
C LEU A 280 4.77 0.72 25.70
N GLY A 281 4.09 1.84 25.45
CA GLY A 281 4.45 3.13 26.04
C GLY A 281 3.65 3.53 27.28
N SER A 282 2.36 3.20 27.34
CA SER A 282 1.52 3.58 28.47
C SER A 282 2.03 3.02 29.80
N PRO A 283 1.95 3.79 30.90
CA PRO A 283 2.27 3.25 32.22
C PRO A 283 1.25 2.18 32.65
N GLU A 284 -0.02 2.31 32.26
CA GLU A 284 -1.12 1.39 32.48
C GLU A 284 -1.91 1.22 31.18
N LEU A 285 -2.44 0.03 30.91
CA LEU A 285 -3.28 -0.21 29.74
C LEU A 285 -4.65 0.44 29.90
N LYS A 286 -5.11 1.15 28.88
CA LYS A 286 -6.43 1.77 28.89
C LYS A 286 -7.55 0.74 28.98
N TYR A 287 -7.39 -0.39 28.32
CA TYR A 287 -8.34 -1.51 28.27
C TYR A 287 -7.62 -2.80 28.68
N GLY A 288 -7.20 -2.88 29.93
CA GLY A 288 -6.44 -3.99 30.50
C GLY A 288 -6.53 -4.05 32.01
N PRO A 289 -5.67 -4.82 32.66
CA PRO A 289 -5.63 -4.91 34.11
C PRO A 289 -5.23 -3.56 34.71
N LYS A 290 -5.69 -3.31 35.93
CA LYS A 290 -5.22 -2.17 36.72
C LYS A 290 -3.76 -2.36 37.14
N GLY A 291 -3.02 -1.27 37.20
CA GLY A 291 -1.61 -1.26 37.57
C GLY A 291 -0.66 -1.25 36.40
N PRO A 292 0.62 -1.65 36.60
CA PRO A 292 1.64 -1.55 35.54
C PRO A 292 1.28 -2.29 34.28
N ASN A 293 1.55 -1.66 33.13
CA ASN A 293 1.29 -2.23 31.81
C ASN A 293 2.08 -3.55 31.61
N PRO A 294 1.39 -4.70 31.49
CA PRO A 294 2.03 -6.00 31.35
C PRO A 294 2.83 -6.13 30.05
N PHE A 295 2.49 -5.41 28.99
CA PHE A 295 3.19 -5.49 27.72
C PHE A 295 4.61 -4.90 27.74
N LYS A 296 4.97 -4.15 28.79
CA LYS A 296 6.36 -3.67 28.98
C LYS A 296 7.32 -4.80 29.33
N ASP A 297 6.83 -5.87 29.96
CA ASP A 297 7.66 -7.05 30.26
C ASP A 297 7.86 -7.91 29.01
N LEU A 298 9.12 -8.13 28.64
CA LEU A 298 9.46 -8.95 27.47
C LEU A 298 8.91 -10.38 27.60
N ARG A 299 8.89 -10.96 28.81
CA ARG A 299 8.39 -12.32 29.05
C ARG A 299 6.89 -12.43 28.70
N VAL A 300 6.10 -11.39 28.98
CA VAL A 300 4.69 -11.32 28.59
C VAL A 300 4.56 -11.29 27.06
N ARG A 301 5.34 -10.46 26.36
CA ARG A 301 5.31 -10.40 24.92
C ARG A 301 5.75 -11.71 24.27
N GLN A 302 6.79 -12.34 24.82
CA GLN A 302 7.24 -13.67 24.36
C GLN A 302 6.17 -14.74 24.58
N ALA A 303 5.47 -14.74 25.71
CA ALA A 303 4.37 -15.67 25.99
C ALA A 303 3.23 -15.52 24.98
N LEU A 304 2.81 -14.29 24.70
CA LEU A 304 1.79 -14.00 23.68
C LEU A 304 2.25 -14.47 22.29
N ASN A 305 3.49 -14.17 21.91
CA ASN A 305 4.04 -14.51 20.60
C ASN A 305 4.18 -16.04 20.39
N MET A 306 4.70 -16.77 21.37
CA MET A 306 4.94 -18.22 21.25
C MET A 306 3.68 -19.07 21.37
N SER A 307 2.56 -18.49 21.78
CA SER A 307 1.26 -19.18 21.83
C SER A 307 0.46 -19.07 20.52
N VAL A 308 0.93 -18.29 19.54
CA VAL A 308 0.25 -18.12 18.24
C VAL A 308 0.56 -19.27 17.29
N ASP A 309 -0.46 -20.06 16.94
CA ASP A 309 -0.39 -21.11 15.91
C ASP A 309 -0.53 -20.50 14.49
N ARG A 310 0.56 -19.98 13.97
CA ARG A 310 0.60 -19.37 12.62
C ARG A 310 0.36 -20.39 11.52
N ALA A 311 0.84 -21.63 11.68
CA ALA A 311 0.60 -22.71 10.75
C ALA A 311 -0.89 -23.13 10.76
N GLY A 312 -1.53 -23.11 11.92
CA GLY A 312 -2.98 -23.29 12.05
C GLY A 312 -3.76 -22.19 11.34
N ILE A 313 -3.40 -20.92 11.54
CA ILE A 313 -4.00 -19.79 10.80
C ILE A 313 -3.85 -19.99 9.29
N GLN A 314 -2.63 -20.29 8.80
CA GLN A 314 -2.39 -20.56 7.38
C GLN A 314 -3.30 -21.66 6.86
N ARG A 315 -3.35 -22.79 7.54
CA ARG A 315 -4.07 -23.98 7.08
C ARG A 315 -5.59 -23.81 7.13
N THR A 316 -6.13 -23.30 8.24
CA THR A 316 -7.58 -23.32 8.51
C THR A 316 -8.31 -22.05 8.08
N ILE A 317 -7.70 -20.88 8.27
CA ILE A 317 -8.32 -19.58 7.96
C ILE A 317 -7.88 -19.11 6.58
N MET A 318 -6.55 -19.10 6.33
CA MET A 318 -6.01 -18.59 5.08
C MET A 318 -6.01 -19.60 3.93
N ARG A 319 -6.43 -20.86 4.17
CA ARG A 319 -6.54 -21.91 3.14
C ARG A 319 -5.24 -22.11 2.33
N GLY A 320 -4.09 -21.98 2.99
CA GLY A 320 -2.77 -22.04 2.36
C GLY A 320 -2.29 -20.72 1.72
N LEU A 321 -3.16 -19.71 1.64
CA LEU A 321 -2.86 -18.42 0.99
C LEU A 321 -2.29 -17.40 1.99
N SER A 322 -1.23 -17.78 2.67
CA SER A 322 -0.38 -16.90 3.50
C SER A 322 0.95 -17.59 3.77
N ILE A 323 1.94 -16.82 4.20
CA ILE A 323 3.26 -17.32 4.62
C ILE A 323 3.39 -17.00 6.11
N PRO A 324 3.48 -18.00 7.04
CA PRO A 324 3.71 -17.73 8.46
C PRO A 324 4.93 -16.84 8.68
N ALA A 325 4.80 -15.78 9.47
CA ALA A 325 5.83 -14.75 9.61
C ALA A 325 6.42 -14.67 11.01
N ALA A 326 7.74 -14.44 11.07
CA ALA A 326 8.48 -14.02 12.25
C ALA A 326 9.08 -12.61 12.09
N LEU A 327 9.29 -12.16 10.86
CA LEU A 327 9.80 -10.82 10.55
C LEU A 327 8.68 -9.83 10.21
N MET A 328 9.00 -8.55 10.37
CA MET A 328 8.07 -7.44 10.04
C MET A 328 8.12 -7.01 8.56
N VAL A 329 8.85 -7.74 7.73
CA VAL A 329 8.97 -7.52 6.28
C VAL A 329 8.80 -8.82 5.54
N ALA A 330 8.10 -8.77 4.40
CA ALA A 330 7.74 -9.91 3.59
C ALA A 330 8.84 -10.28 2.57
N PRO A 331 8.81 -11.51 1.99
CA PRO A 331 9.66 -11.88 0.86
C PRO A 331 9.64 -10.83 -0.27
N GLY A 332 10.80 -10.57 -0.88
CA GLY A 332 10.97 -9.58 -1.93
C GLY A 332 11.32 -8.17 -1.45
N VAL A 333 11.25 -7.90 -0.15
CA VAL A 333 11.70 -6.65 0.47
C VAL A 333 13.19 -6.74 0.81
N ASN A 334 13.98 -5.72 0.48
CA ASN A 334 15.38 -5.65 0.90
C ASN A 334 15.47 -5.68 2.43
N GLY A 335 16.34 -6.52 2.98
CA GLY A 335 16.46 -6.83 4.40
C GLY A 335 15.77 -8.12 4.82
N TYR A 336 14.83 -8.66 4.03
CA TYR A 336 14.22 -9.96 4.28
C TYR A 336 15.28 -11.09 4.23
N LEU A 337 15.17 -12.02 5.17
CA LEU A 337 16.02 -13.23 5.20
C LEU A 337 15.14 -14.42 5.61
N GLU A 338 14.94 -15.37 4.70
CA GLU A 338 14.09 -16.54 4.91
C GLU A 338 14.52 -17.39 6.13
N SER A 339 15.83 -17.51 6.37
CA SER A 339 16.35 -18.26 7.53
C SER A 339 16.00 -17.62 8.87
N ALA A 340 15.79 -16.29 8.91
CA ALA A 340 15.38 -15.54 10.09
C ALA A 340 13.86 -15.43 10.24
N ASP A 341 13.12 -15.65 9.15
CA ASP A 341 11.64 -15.58 9.11
C ASP A 341 10.99 -16.94 9.41
N LYS A 342 11.44 -17.56 10.51
CA LYS A 342 10.90 -18.86 10.95
C LYS A 342 10.24 -18.69 12.32
N PRO A 343 8.89 -18.66 12.37
CA PRO A 343 8.18 -18.63 13.64
C PRO A 343 8.53 -19.82 14.51
N ALA A 344 8.72 -19.57 15.80
CA ALA A 344 8.92 -20.66 16.76
C ALA A 344 7.68 -21.58 16.80
N ALA A 345 7.89 -22.85 17.10
CA ALA A 345 6.80 -23.78 17.34
C ALA A 345 5.93 -23.32 18.53
N VAL A 346 4.64 -23.59 18.46
CA VAL A 346 3.70 -23.27 19.54
C VAL A 346 4.11 -23.98 20.83
N ASN A 347 4.20 -23.22 21.92
CA ASN A 347 4.57 -23.74 23.25
C ASN A 347 3.71 -23.09 24.34
N ALA A 348 2.51 -23.63 24.54
CA ALA A 348 1.58 -23.09 25.53
C ALA A 348 2.09 -23.21 26.98
N GLU A 349 2.79 -24.31 27.32
CA GLU A 349 3.33 -24.51 28.66
C GLU A 349 4.51 -23.57 28.96
N GLY A 350 5.39 -23.35 27.98
CA GLY A 350 6.44 -22.34 28.07
C GLY A 350 5.87 -20.92 28.22
N ALA A 351 4.77 -20.61 27.50
CA ALA A 351 4.08 -19.34 27.61
C ALA A 351 3.48 -19.11 29.01
N LYS A 352 2.80 -20.11 29.59
CA LYS A 352 2.27 -20.04 30.98
C LYS A 352 3.40 -19.81 32.00
N LYS A 353 4.53 -20.50 31.83
CA LYS A 353 5.70 -20.31 32.69
C LYS A 353 6.22 -18.88 32.64
N LEU A 354 6.39 -18.31 31.45
CA LEU A 354 6.84 -16.92 31.28
C LEU A 354 5.84 -15.92 31.89
N LEU A 355 4.53 -16.17 31.74
CA LEU A 355 3.50 -15.33 32.38
C LEU A 355 3.60 -15.40 33.91
N ALA A 356 3.77 -16.59 34.50
CA ALA A 356 3.93 -16.76 35.93
C ALA A 356 5.19 -16.04 36.46
N GLU A 357 6.32 -16.17 35.76
CA GLU A 357 7.57 -15.47 36.09
C GLU A 357 7.44 -13.95 35.97
N ALA A 358 6.57 -13.47 35.08
CA ALA A 358 6.25 -12.05 34.92
C ALA A 358 5.24 -11.52 35.95
N GLY A 359 4.74 -12.38 36.87
CA GLY A 359 3.77 -11.99 37.91
C GLY A 359 2.31 -12.21 37.50
N PHE A 360 2.03 -12.92 36.41
CA PHE A 360 0.68 -13.22 35.91
C PHE A 360 0.38 -14.73 35.85
N PRO A 361 0.48 -15.49 36.98
CA PRO A 361 0.30 -16.94 36.97
C PRO A 361 -1.11 -17.37 36.53
N ASN A 362 -2.11 -16.51 36.71
CA ASN A 362 -3.50 -16.72 36.29
C ASN A 362 -3.87 -15.96 35.02
N GLY A 363 -2.86 -15.43 34.28
CA GLY A 363 -3.06 -14.56 33.14
C GLY A 363 -3.62 -13.19 33.52
N PHE A 364 -4.16 -12.49 32.53
CA PHE A 364 -4.78 -11.17 32.69
C PHE A 364 -5.77 -10.91 31.55
N ASP A 365 -6.51 -9.80 31.65
CA ASP A 365 -7.51 -9.41 30.64
C ASP A 365 -7.01 -8.22 29.83
N PHE A 366 -7.33 -8.16 28.54
CA PHE A 366 -7.17 -6.94 27.75
C PHE A 366 -8.13 -6.91 26.55
N THR A 367 -8.26 -5.74 25.91
CA THR A 367 -9.05 -5.60 24.67
C THR A 367 -8.12 -5.62 23.46
N LEU A 368 -8.47 -6.47 22.47
CA LEU A 368 -7.89 -6.48 21.14
C LEU A 368 -8.84 -5.76 20.18
N ASP A 369 -8.42 -4.62 19.64
CA ASP A 369 -9.13 -3.94 18.56
C ASP A 369 -8.74 -4.56 17.20
N CYS A 370 -9.73 -4.86 16.38
CA CYS A 370 -9.53 -5.55 15.10
C CYS A 370 -10.38 -4.90 14.01
N PRO A 371 -9.83 -4.62 12.81
CA PRO A 371 -10.67 -4.32 11.68
C PRO A 371 -11.44 -5.58 11.25
N ASN A 372 -12.58 -5.40 10.56
CA ASN A 372 -13.36 -6.52 10.02
C ASN A 372 -13.71 -6.34 8.54
N ASN A 373 -13.03 -5.43 7.88
CA ASN A 373 -13.22 -5.17 6.44
C ASN A 373 -11.99 -4.51 5.81
N ARG A 374 -10.78 -4.88 6.27
CA ARG A 374 -9.53 -4.29 5.77
C ARG A 374 -8.55 -5.32 5.21
N TYR A 375 -8.33 -6.41 5.90
CA TYR A 375 -7.41 -7.47 5.52
C TYR A 375 -8.17 -8.76 5.22
N VAL A 376 -7.53 -9.66 4.49
CA VAL A 376 -8.13 -10.97 4.21
C VAL A 376 -8.36 -11.73 5.50
N ASN A 377 -9.61 -12.05 5.82
CA ASN A 377 -10.06 -12.81 7.00
C ASN A 377 -9.60 -12.20 8.34
N ASP A 378 -9.58 -10.86 8.44
CA ASP A 378 -9.05 -10.15 9.61
C ASP A 378 -9.80 -10.48 10.91
N GLU A 379 -11.12 -10.48 10.92
CA GLU A 379 -11.91 -10.78 12.11
C GLU A 379 -11.74 -12.25 12.55
N GLU A 380 -11.74 -13.21 11.61
CA GLU A 380 -11.54 -14.62 11.89
C GLU A 380 -10.15 -14.90 12.48
N ILE A 381 -9.12 -14.21 12.00
CA ILE A 381 -7.77 -14.30 12.57
C ILE A 381 -7.76 -13.75 14.00
N CYS A 382 -8.37 -12.60 14.24
CA CYS A 382 -8.48 -12.05 15.60
C CYS A 382 -9.23 -12.97 16.55
N GLN A 383 -10.33 -13.59 16.11
CA GLN A 383 -11.07 -14.57 16.90
C GLN A 383 -10.21 -15.81 17.22
N ALA A 384 -9.39 -16.27 16.26
CA ALA A 384 -8.46 -17.37 16.52
C ALA A 384 -7.40 -16.99 17.58
N LEU A 385 -6.86 -15.77 17.53
CA LEU A 385 -5.92 -15.27 18.55
C LEU A 385 -6.54 -15.23 19.95
N VAL A 386 -7.81 -14.79 20.10
CA VAL A 386 -8.55 -14.83 21.37
C VAL A 386 -8.54 -16.25 21.95
N ASN A 387 -8.86 -17.26 21.11
CA ASN A 387 -8.89 -18.66 21.52
C ASN A 387 -7.49 -19.20 21.85
N MET A 388 -6.45 -18.79 21.14
CA MET A 388 -5.06 -19.20 21.39
C MET A 388 -4.55 -18.64 22.72
N TRP A 389 -4.77 -17.35 22.98
CA TRP A 389 -4.35 -16.69 24.22
C TRP A 389 -5.14 -17.15 25.45
N ALA A 390 -6.41 -17.53 25.28
CA ALA A 390 -7.19 -18.14 26.37
C ALA A 390 -6.56 -19.44 26.91
N ARG A 391 -5.88 -20.23 26.06
CA ARG A 391 -5.19 -21.46 26.46
C ARG A 391 -4.02 -21.23 27.43
N ILE A 392 -3.47 -20.04 27.43
CA ILE A 392 -2.39 -19.63 28.33
C ILE A 392 -2.90 -18.74 29.50
N GLY A 393 -4.21 -18.63 29.69
CA GLY A 393 -4.84 -17.87 30.77
C GLY A 393 -5.07 -16.39 30.46
N VAL A 394 -4.70 -15.91 29.27
CA VAL A 394 -4.93 -14.52 28.87
C VAL A 394 -6.30 -14.39 28.22
N ARG A 395 -7.18 -13.62 28.84
CA ARG A 395 -8.57 -13.42 28.42
C ARG A 395 -8.69 -12.13 27.62
N VAL A 396 -8.99 -12.28 26.34
CA VAL A 396 -9.04 -11.17 25.40
C VAL A 396 -10.49 -10.84 25.04
N LYS A 397 -10.88 -9.59 25.26
CA LYS A 397 -12.12 -9.04 24.71
C LYS A 397 -11.87 -8.59 23.28
N LEU A 398 -12.43 -9.29 22.31
CA LEU A 398 -12.38 -8.86 20.91
C LEU A 398 -13.32 -7.67 20.70
N ASN A 399 -12.80 -6.62 20.06
CA ASN A 399 -13.55 -5.45 19.62
C ASN A 399 -13.35 -5.27 18.10
N ALA A 400 -14.13 -6.04 17.33
CA ALA A 400 -14.11 -5.97 15.87
C ALA A 400 -14.95 -4.79 15.38
N MET A 401 -14.43 -4.04 14.38
CA MET A 401 -15.09 -2.86 13.86
C MET A 401 -14.67 -2.53 12.42
N PRO A 402 -15.49 -1.77 11.67
CA PRO A 402 -15.10 -1.29 10.35
C PRO A 402 -13.83 -0.44 10.39
N PHE A 403 -13.01 -0.55 9.34
CA PHE A 403 -11.70 0.13 9.27
C PHE A 403 -11.79 1.65 9.44
N ALA A 404 -12.85 2.28 8.94
CA ALA A 404 -13.08 3.72 9.10
C ALA A 404 -13.24 4.15 10.57
N THR A 405 -13.80 3.28 11.42
CA THR A 405 -13.91 3.49 12.88
C THR A 405 -12.63 3.13 13.60
N PHE A 406 -11.94 2.09 13.10
CA PHE A 406 -10.72 1.56 13.68
C PHE A 406 -9.53 2.53 13.58
N VAL A 407 -9.35 3.20 12.42
CA VAL A 407 -8.21 4.09 12.17
C VAL A 407 -8.13 5.24 13.18
N PRO A 408 -9.18 6.06 13.40
CA PRO A 408 -9.13 7.13 14.39
C PRO A 408 -8.84 6.63 15.81
N LYS A 409 -9.31 5.42 16.15
CA LYS A 409 -9.11 4.83 17.47
C LYS A 409 -7.63 4.61 17.76
N PHE A 410 -6.91 3.86 16.94
CA PHE A 410 -5.49 3.62 17.19
C PHE A 410 -4.62 4.87 16.97
N GLN A 411 -4.95 5.74 16.02
CA GLN A 411 -4.22 6.99 15.80
C GLN A 411 -4.33 7.98 16.96
N ASN A 412 -5.40 7.88 17.76
CA ASN A 412 -5.58 8.64 19.00
C ASN A 412 -5.02 7.90 20.24
N PHE A 413 -4.24 6.82 20.03
CA PHE A 413 -3.69 5.98 21.11
C PHE A 413 -4.78 5.38 22.01
N ASP A 414 -5.96 5.13 21.44
CA ASP A 414 -7.13 4.60 22.14
C ASP A 414 -7.27 3.08 21.95
N SER A 415 -6.14 2.34 22.06
CA SER A 415 -6.09 0.88 21.94
C SER A 415 -5.01 0.32 22.85
N SER A 416 -5.30 -0.79 23.53
CA SER A 416 -4.28 -1.54 24.31
C SER A 416 -3.50 -2.50 23.41
N ALA A 417 -4.19 -3.17 22.50
CA ALA A 417 -3.60 -3.99 21.44
C ALA A 417 -4.49 -3.92 20.19
N TYR A 418 -3.92 -4.05 19.01
CA TYR A 418 -4.69 -4.02 17.78
C TYR A 418 -3.99 -4.76 16.63
N MET A 419 -4.79 -5.28 15.68
CA MET A 419 -4.27 -5.86 14.44
C MET A 419 -3.95 -4.77 13.43
N LEU A 420 -2.81 -4.87 12.77
CA LEU A 420 -2.46 -4.02 11.63
C LEU A 420 -1.77 -4.84 10.53
N GLY A 421 -1.86 -4.37 9.30
CA GLY A 421 -1.09 -4.85 8.16
C GLY A 421 -0.24 -3.72 7.58
N TRP A 422 1.04 -3.98 7.37
CA TRP A 422 1.98 -3.01 6.83
C TRP A 422 2.60 -3.51 5.53
N GLY A 423 2.30 -2.83 4.43
CA GLY A 423 2.88 -3.09 3.12
C GLY A 423 4.13 -2.23 2.89
N VAL A 424 5.21 -2.85 2.47
CA VAL A 424 6.50 -2.16 2.27
C VAL A 424 6.56 -1.61 0.84
N ALA A 425 5.87 -0.48 0.62
CA ALA A 425 5.72 0.13 -0.70
C ALA A 425 7.05 0.50 -1.38
N THR A 426 8.09 0.77 -0.61
CA THR A 426 9.43 1.11 -1.11
C THR A 426 10.31 -0.09 -1.40
N TYR A 427 9.84 -1.32 -1.13
CA TYR A 427 10.61 -2.57 -1.25
C TYR A 427 11.93 -2.57 -0.46
N ASP A 428 12.02 -1.75 0.61
CA ASP A 428 13.18 -1.67 1.50
C ASP A 428 12.72 -1.63 2.96
N ALA A 429 13.31 -2.46 3.82
CA ALA A 429 12.94 -2.63 5.22
C ALA A 429 13.07 -1.32 6.04
N GLN A 430 13.88 -0.36 5.59
CA GLN A 430 13.96 0.96 6.23
C GLN A 430 12.58 1.59 6.38
N TYR A 431 11.69 1.41 5.39
CA TYR A 431 10.34 1.95 5.44
C TYR A 431 9.56 1.46 6.66
N THR A 432 9.62 0.15 6.96
CA THR A 432 9.01 -0.43 8.17
C THR A 432 9.71 0.02 9.44
N LEU A 433 11.02 -0.10 9.47
CA LEU A 433 11.84 0.20 10.66
C LEU A 433 11.73 1.68 11.05
N GLN A 434 11.84 2.57 10.08
CA GLN A 434 11.77 4.02 10.32
C GLN A 434 10.36 4.50 10.66
N SER A 435 9.33 4.04 9.91
CA SER A 435 7.97 4.56 10.07
C SER A 435 7.24 3.95 11.25
N PHE A 436 7.45 2.65 11.49
CA PHE A 436 6.61 1.88 12.39
C PHE A 436 7.32 1.48 13.70
N ILE A 437 8.60 1.09 13.63
CA ILE A 437 9.32 0.53 14.80
C ILE A 437 10.08 1.60 15.56
N ARG A 438 10.73 2.52 14.86
CA ARG A 438 11.52 3.59 15.50
C ARG A 438 10.67 4.43 16.45
N THR A 439 11.26 4.88 17.54
CA THR A 439 10.65 5.83 18.48
C THR A 439 10.13 7.06 17.74
N ARG A 440 8.89 7.44 18.06
CA ARG A 440 8.18 8.56 17.44
C ARG A 440 8.88 9.89 17.70
N THR A 441 9.00 10.69 16.64
CA THR A 441 9.52 12.07 16.68
C THR A 441 8.46 13.05 16.15
N SER A 442 8.80 14.33 16.10
CA SER A 442 7.99 15.36 15.40
C SER A 442 8.10 15.29 13.88
N GLY A 443 9.08 14.53 13.36
CA GLY A 443 9.33 14.33 11.93
C GLY A 443 8.71 13.02 11.40
N PRO A 444 9.26 12.46 10.31
CA PRO A 444 8.74 11.25 9.68
C PRO A 444 9.04 9.98 10.48
N ASP A 445 10.01 10.03 11.41
CA ASP A 445 10.42 8.88 12.19
C ASP A 445 9.32 8.48 13.18
N GLY A 446 8.91 7.21 13.14
CA GLY A 446 7.90 6.65 14.01
C GLY A 446 6.49 7.23 13.79
N ASN A 447 6.21 7.88 12.64
CA ASN A 447 4.91 8.52 12.40
C ASN A 447 3.73 7.52 12.41
N PHE A 448 3.99 6.23 12.19
CA PHE A 448 3.04 5.12 12.33
C PHE A 448 3.24 4.27 13.60
N ASN A 449 4.17 4.64 14.47
CA ASN A 449 4.38 3.96 15.74
C ASN A 449 3.32 4.39 16.77
N PHE A 450 2.10 3.90 16.61
CA PHE A 450 1.00 4.13 17.54
C PHE A 450 0.99 3.13 18.71
N GLY A 451 1.82 2.07 18.67
CA GLY A 451 2.12 1.20 19.81
C GLY A 451 3.11 1.82 20.80
N ARG A 452 3.60 3.03 20.51
CA ARG A 452 4.53 3.76 21.38
C ARG A 452 5.79 2.96 21.73
N ILE A 453 6.30 2.20 20.73
CA ILE A 453 7.58 1.51 20.84
C ILE A 453 8.65 2.56 21.10
N SER A 454 9.50 2.30 22.09
CA SER A 454 10.71 3.10 22.36
C SER A 454 11.85 2.16 22.74
N HIS A 455 12.85 2.07 21.85
CA HIS A 455 13.97 1.17 22.02
C HIS A 455 15.27 1.83 21.52
N PRO A 456 16.00 2.58 22.38
CA PRO A 456 17.16 3.38 21.98
C PRO A 456 18.24 2.62 21.19
N PRO A 457 18.62 1.36 21.51
CA PRO A 457 19.56 0.63 20.68
C PRO A 457 19.08 0.39 19.24
N LEU A 458 17.80 0.11 19.05
CA LEU A 458 17.20 -0.04 17.72
C LEU A 458 17.11 1.29 16.99
N ASP A 459 16.75 2.37 17.70
CA ASP A 459 16.73 3.73 17.14
C ASP A 459 18.09 4.10 16.56
N ALA A 460 19.18 3.77 17.26
CA ALA A 460 20.54 4.02 16.80
C ALA A 460 20.87 3.22 15.51
N LEU A 461 20.42 1.96 15.40
CA LEU A 461 20.58 1.17 14.17
C LEU A 461 19.81 1.80 13.00
N VAL A 462 18.56 2.22 13.25
CA VAL A 462 17.73 2.87 12.23
C VAL A 462 18.37 4.18 11.76
N ASP A 463 18.87 5.00 12.67
CA ASP A 463 19.52 6.27 12.32
C ASP A 463 20.81 6.06 11.50
N ARG A 464 21.59 5.03 11.82
CA ARG A 464 22.79 4.68 11.03
C ARG A 464 22.43 4.17 9.63
N MET A 465 21.45 3.25 9.49
CA MET A 465 21.09 2.69 8.19
C MET A 465 20.53 3.74 7.23
N LYS A 466 19.87 4.78 7.74
CA LYS A 466 19.28 5.86 6.92
C LYS A 466 20.34 6.61 6.10
N THR A 467 21.58 6.68 6.61
CA THR A 467 22.66 7.47 6.03
C THR A 467 23.86 6.62 5.59
N GLU A 468 23.80 5.29 5.74
CA GLU A 468 24.89 4.41 5.35
C GLU A 468 24.95 4.24 3.82
N ALA A 469 26.03 4.75 3.22
CA ALA A 469 26.24 4.69 1.77
C ALA A 469 26.74 3.34 1.28
N ASN A 470 27.45 2.58 2.13
CA ASN A 470 27.88 1.23 1.78
C ASN A 470 26.72 0.25 1.93
N LEU A 471 26.19 -0.22 0.79
CA LEU A 471 25.02 -1.09 0.75
C LEU A 471 25.19 -2.39 1.55
N GLN A 472 26.40 -2.98 1.57
CA GLN A 472 26.65 -4.21 2.33
C GLN A 472 26.60 -3.95 3.85
N VAL A 473 27.15 -2.80 4.30
CA VAL A 473 27.05 -2.38 5.70
C VAL A 473 25.62 -2.08 6.06
N ARG A 474 24.91 -1.35 5.19
CA ARG A 474 23.50 -1.02 5.36
C ARG A 474 22.61 -2.27 5.47
N ASP A 475 22.82 -3.28 4.60
CA ASP A 475 22.07 -4.54 4.66
C ASP A 475 22.29 -5.30 5.96
N ARG A 476 23.49 -5.23 6.54
CA ARG A 476 23.74 -5.80 7.89
C ARG A 476 22.96 -5.04 8.96
N LEU A 477 22.96 -3.70 8.92
CA LEU A 477 22.20 -2.88 9.88
C LEU A 477 20.69 -3.13 9.78
N LEU A 478 20.14 -3.29 8.55
CA LEU A 478 18.74 -3.65 8.34
C LEU A 478 18.41 -4.99 9.00
N ARG A 479 19.24 -6.02 8.79
CA ARG A 479 19.03 -7.35 9.38
C ARG A 479 19.12 -7.33 10.90
N GLU A 480 20.14 -6.66 11.45
CA GLU A 480 20.31 -6.50 12.89
C GLU A 480 19.10 -5.82 13.54
N ALA A 481 18.56 -4.78 12.90
CA ALA A 481 17.35 -4.09 13.38
C ALA A 481 16.08 -4.96 13.28
N LEU A 482 15.94 -5.75 12.22
CA LEU A 482 14.83 -6.70 12.07
C LEU A 482 14.93 -7.84 13.11
N ASP A 483 16.13 -8.40 13.34
CA ASP A 483 16.37 -9.42 14.35
C ASP A 483 16.07 -8.87 15.75
N MET A 484 16.54 -7.67 16.07
CA MET A 484 16.24 -7.00 17.34
C MET A 484 14.72 -6.77 17.50
N THR A 485 14.01 -6.36 16.46
CA THR A 485 12.54 -6.20 16.47
C THR A 485 11.86 -7.52 16.81
N ARG A 486 12.28 -8.63 16.21
CA ARG A 486 11.79 -9.99 16.47
C ARG A 486 12.11 -10.44 17.89
N ASP A 487 13.37 -10.36 18.31
CA ASP A 487 13.85 -10.92 19.58
C ASP A 487 13.30 -10.16 20.79
N GLN A 488 13.09 -8.85 20.65
CA GLN A 488 12.43 -7.99 21.64
C GLN A 488 10.90 -8.03 21.55
N VAL A 489 10.34 -8.78 20.60
CA VAL A 489 8.87 -8.88 20.33
C VAL A 489 8.22 -7.50 20.37
N LEU A 490 8.74 -6.56 19.59
CA LEU A 490 8.22 -5.19 19.52
C LEU A 490 6.88 -5.12 18.77
N ALA A 491 6.59 -6.14 17.98
CA ALA A 491 5.30 -6.47 17.39
C ALA A 491 5.19 -8.00 17.30
N ILE A 492 3.98 -8.54 17.08
CA ILE A 492 3.76 -9.97 16.90
C ILE A 492 3.36 -10.23 15.45
N PRO A 493 4.30 -10.55 14.54
CA PRO A 493 3.98 -10.93 13.16
C PRO A 493 3.14 -12.20 13.14
N LEU A 494 2.13 -12.25 12.26
CA LEU A 494 1.25 -13.40 12.08
C LEU A 494 1.58 -14.12 10.76
N HIS A 495 1.47 -13.40 9.66
CA HIS A 495 1.77 -13.92 8.33
C HIS A 495 2.08 -12.81 7.32
N HIS A 496 2.80 -13.15 6.27
CA HIS A 496 2.87 -12.36 5.06
C HIS A 496 1.66 -12.69 4.19
N GLN A 497 0.96 -11.66 3.75
CA GLN A 497 -0.29 -11.81 3.04
C GLN A 497 -0.03 -12.27 1.60
N MET A 498 -0.83 -13.22 1.13
CA MET A 498 -1.01 -13.50 -0.28
C MET A 498 -2.36 -12.89 -0.69
N ARG A 499 -2.39 -12.22 -1.83
CA ARG A 499 -3.58 -11.51 -2.26
C ARG A 499 -4.12 -12.13 -3.57
N PRO A 500 -5.15 -12.97 -3.50
CA PRO A 500 -5.78 -13.48 -4.70
C PRO A 500 -6.68 -12.42 -5.36
N TRP A 501 -6.63 -12.35 -6.69
CA TRP A 501 -7.52 -11.59 -7.54
C TRP A 501 -8.31 -12.54 -8.41
N ALA A 502 -9.59 -12.25 -8.65
CA ALA A 502 -10.41 -13.02 -9.57
C ALA A 502 -11.01 -12.11 -10.65
N MET A 503 -11.11 -12.62 -11.87
CA MET A 503 -11.60 -11.85 -13.01
C MET A 503 -12.29 -12.74 -14.03
N LYS A 504 -13.08 -12.14 -14.90
CA LYS A 504 -13.62 -12.83 -16.07
C LYS A 504 -12.48 -13.34 -16.96
N LYS A 505 -12.67 -14.47 -17.62
CA LYS A 505 -11.63 -15.16 -18.39
C LYS A 505 -11.10 -14.35 -19.59
N ASN A 506 -11.89 -13.40 -20.06
CA ASN A 506 -11.50 -12.47 -21.13
C ASN A 506 -10.69 -11.27 -20.63
N ILE A 507 -10.41 -11.18 -19.31
CA ILE A 507 -9.58 -10.13 -18.71
C ILE A 507 -8.19 -10.68 -18.42
N THR A 508 -7.17 -9.91 -18.77
CA THR A 508 -5.78 -10.17 -18.38
C THR A 508 -5.27 -9.01 -17.54
N MET A 509 -4.83 -9.30 -16.32
CA MET A 509 -4.21 -8.35 -15.39
C MET A 509 -2.80 -8.81 -15.02
N VAL A 510 -1.94 -7.89 -14.68
CA VAL A 510 -0.61 -8.19 -14.14
C VAL A 510 -0.70 -8.08 -12.61
N HIS A 511 -0.55 -9.22 -11.92
CA HIS A 511 -0.46 -9.22 -10.45
C HIS A 511 0.81 -8.50 -10.03
N ASN A 512 0.72 -7.67 -9.00
CA ASN A 512 1.90 -7.07 -8.40
C ASN A 512 1.86 -7.17 -6.87
N SER A 513 3.05 -7.24 -6.29
CA SER A 513 3.23 -7.53 -4.86
C SER A 513 2.91 -6.35 -3.93
N ASN A 514 2.61 -5.16 -4.46
CA ASN A 514 2.06 -4.05 -3.66
C ASN A 514 0.53 -3.95 -3.72
N ASP A 515 -0.12 -4.96 -4.32
CA ASP A 515 -1.58 -5.04 -4.48
C ASP A 515 -2.20 -3.81 -5.17
N ALA A 516 -1.46 -3.21 -6.10
CA ALA A 516 -1.87 -2.01 -6.81
C ALA A 516 -1.99 -2.30 -8.32
N PRO A 517 -3.11 -2.88 -8.79
CA PRO A 517 -3.29 -3.16 -10.21
C PRO A 517 -3.15 -1.89 -11.05
N LYS A 518 -2.41 -1.98 -12.14
CA LYS A 518 -2.18 -0.86 -13.08
C LYS A 518 -3.10 -1.03 -14.28
N MET A 519 -4.10 -0.16 -14.41
CA MET A 519 -5.15 -0.26 -15.42
C MET A 519 -4.63 -0.10 -16.84
N PHE A 520 -3.52 0.63 -17.02
CA PHE A 520 -2.87 0.78 -18.33
C PHE A 520 -2.15 -0.49 -18.84
N TYR A 521 -2.06 -1.57 -18.03
CA TYR A 521 -1.62 -2.90 -18.44
C TYR A 521 -2.78 -3.88 -18.64
N VAL A 522 -4.02 -3.52 -18.29
CA VAL A 522 -5.17 -4.42 -18.35
C VAL A 522 -5.65 -4.56 -19.79
N THR A 523 -5.84 -5.83 -20.22
CA THR A 523 -6.43 -6.15 -21.51
C THR A 523 -7.78 -6.85 -21.31
N LYS A 524 -8.80 -6.37 -22.01
CA LYS A 524 -10.14 -6.97 -22.09
C LYS A 524 -10.36 -7.43 -23.53
N LYS A 525 -10.56 -8.75 -23.73
CA LYS A 525 -10.84 -9.37 -25.04
C LYS A 525 -12.33 -9.39 -25.33
#